data_70481a9fd3dea057b39e0e2bc2f0cfcf
#
_entry.id   70481a9fd3dea057b39e0e2bc2f0cfcf
#
_cell.length_a   1.000
_cell.length_b   1.000
_cell.length_c   1.000
_cell.angle_alpha   90.00
_cell.angle_beta   90.00
_cell.angle_gamma   90.00
#
_symmetry.space_group_name_H-M   'P 1'
#
loop_
_entity.id
_entity.type
_entity.pdbx_description
1 polymer ?
#
loop_
_entity_poly.entity_id
_entity_poly.type
_entity_poly.pdbx_seq_one_letter_code
_entity_poly.pdbx_strand_id
1 'polypeptide(L)'
;ALKKLGCDFFDISGGGNNLSRPEVKPAYQVQFATAIKRATGIPTMAVGMIRDPHLAEKLISEGACDMIAIARGFLFEPRWSWKAAYELGATCDYPAQYARANPLLWPQAFPDNRALNDTSLDWEVGAAPHIMVPKNSP
;
A
#
# COMPACT_ATOMS: atom_id res chain seq x y z
N ALA A 1 9.85 8.27 28.82
CA ALA A 1 9.83 7.06 29.64
C ALA A 1 10.15 5.82 28.80
N LEU A 2 9.33 5.45 27.77
CA LEU A 2 9.47 4.21 26.99
C LEU A 2 10.83 4.05 26.28
N LYS A 3 11.40 5.12 25.74
CA LYS A 3 12.76 5.10 25.16
C LYS A 3 13.80 4.58 26.17
N LYS A 4 13.72 5.02 27.42
CA LYS A 4 14.65 4.59 28.48
C LYS A 4 14.44 3.13 28.92
N LEU A 5 13.31 2.54 28.56
CA LEU A 5 12.97 1.15 28.83
C LEU A 5 13.28 0.21 27.65
N GLY A 6 13.98 0.72 26.62
CA GLY A 6 14.42 -0.10 25.48
C GLY A 6 13.37 -0.25 24.36
N CYS A 7 12.46 0.73 24.20
CA CYS A 7 11.52 0.72 23.07
C CYS A 7 12.27 1.13 21.79
N ASP A 8 12.26 0.26 20.77
CA ASP A 8 12.99 0.44 19.51
C ASP A 8 12.19 1.21 18.47
N PHE A 9 10.87 1.05 18.42
CA PHE A 9 9.97 1.81 17.55
C PHE A 9 8.56 1.92 18.15
N PHE A 10 7.76 2.84 17.60
CA PHE A 10 6.35 3.01 17.97
C PHE A 10 5.43 2.75 16.80
N ASP A 11 4.49 1.84 16.96
CA ASP A 11 3.31 1.72 16.10
C ASP A 11 2.23 2.68 16.62
N ILE A 12 1.85 3.65 15.78
CA ILE A 12 0.99 4.75 16.20
C ILE A 12 -0.38 4.64 15.55
N SER A 13 -1.37 4.30 16.34
CA SER A 13 -2.77 4.38 15.96
C SER A 13 -3.58 5.13 17.00
N GLY A 14 -4.61 5.85 16.57
CA GLY A 14 -5.55 6.53 17.44
C GLY A 14 -6.96 6.09 17.11
N GLY A 15 -7.68 5.54 18.08
CA GLY A 15 -9.06 5.12 17.91
C GLY A 15 -9.42 3.91 18.76
N GLY A 16 -10.74 3.65 18.87
CA GLY A 16 -11.26 2.51 19.62
C GLY A 16 -11.32 2.70 21.15
N ASN A 17 -10.70 3.75 21.69
CA ASN A 17 -10.64 3.99 23.14
C ASN A 17 -11.72 4.94 23.65
N ASN A 18 -12.51 5.53 22.75
CA ASN A 18 -13.64 6.40 23.10
C ASN A 18 -14.77 6.28 22.06
N LEU A 19 -15.91 6.87 22.35
CA LEU A 19 -17.09 6.85 21.49
C LEU A 19 -17.00 7.84 20.31
N SER A 20 -16.05 8.76 20.33
CA SER A 20 -15.86 9.70 19.23
C SER A 20 -15.20 9.00 18.05
N ARG A 21 -15.78 9.16 16.85
CA ARG A 21 -15.20 8.64 15.62
C ARG A 21 -14.39 9.76 14.97
N PRO A 22 -13.08 9.52 14.69
CA PRO A 22 -12.30 10.51 13.96
C PRO A 22 -12.84 10.64 12.53
N GLU A 23 -12.65 11.80 11.93
CA GLU A 23 -12.84 11.98 10.49
C GLU A 23 -11.85 11.08 9.74
N VAL A 24 -12.38 10.09 9.01
CA VAL A 24 -11.58 9.11 8.28
C VAL A 24 -11.26 9.66 6.90
N LYS A 25 -9.99 9.98 6.66
CA LYS A 25 -9.44 10.43 5.37
C LYS A 25 -8.04 9.83 5.16
N PRO A 26 -7.49 9.86 3.93
CA PRO A 26 -6.13 9.36 3.70
C PRO A 26 -5.13 10.00 4.68
N ALA A 27 -4.29 9.16 5.30
CA ALA A 27 -3.23 9.54 6.23
C ALA A 27 -3.69 10.28 7.52
N TYR A 28 -4.96 10.17 7.93
CA TYR A 28 -5.52 10.94 9.05
C TYR A 28 -4.79 10.77 10.39
N GLN A 29 -4.05 9.67 10.59
CA GLN A 29 -3.30 9.41 11.82
C GLN A 29 -1.81 9.74 11.74
N VAL A 30 -1.29 10.05 10.55
CA VAL A 30 0.15 10.31 10.33
C VAL A 30 0.67 11.45 11.22
N GLN A 31 -0.15 12.47 11.44
CA GLN A 31 0.20 13.58 12.33
C GLN A 31 0.66 13.13 13.73
N PHE A 32 0.09 12.06 14.27
CA PHE A 32 0.47 11.51 15.58
C PHE A 32 1.83 10.82 15.52
N ALA A 33 2.09 10.02 14.48
CA ALA A 33 3.37 9.38 14.26
C ALA A 33 4.48 10.43 14.08
N THR A 34 4.22 11.47 13.28
CA THR A 34 5.15 12.58 13.06
C THR A 34 5.48 13.32 14.37
N ALA A 35 4.46 13.61 15.17
CA ALA A 35 4.66 14.32 16.45
C ALA A 35 5.50 13.48 17.42
N ILE A 36 5.24 12.20 17.54
CA ILE A 36 5.98 11.28 18.42
C ILE A 36 7.41 11.09 17.93
N LYS A 37 7.61 10.89 16.62
CA LYS A 37 8.95 10.82 16.01
C LYS A 37 9.78 12.04 16.33
N ARG A 38 9.23 13.23 16.11
CA ARG A 38 9.93 14.50 16.41
C ARG A 38 10.26 14.66 17.89
N ALA A 39 9.34 14.28 18.78
CA ALA A 39 9.51 14.42 20.21
C ALA A 39 10.51 13.42 20.82
N THR A 40 10.65 12.23 20.23
CA THR A 40 11.41 11.12 20.83
C THR A 40 12.67 10.75 20.06
N GLY A 41 12.72 11.02 18.76
CA GLY A 41 13.76 10.51 17.86
C GLY A 41 13.73 8.98 17.70
N ILE A 42 12.63 8.30 18.09
CA ILE A 42 12.42 6.87 17.88
C ILE A 42 11.69 6.68 16.57
N PRO A 43 12.04 5.67 15.75
CA PRO A 43 11.30 5.32 14.55
C PRO A 43 9.82 5.10 14.82
N THR A 44 8.96 5.54 13.89
CA THR A 44 7.51 5.40 14.02
C THR A 44 6.90 4.71 12.81
N MET A 45 5.86 3.91 13.05
CA MET A 45 4.99 3.34 12.04
C MET A 45 3.65 4.06 12.07
N ALA A 46 3.20 4.53 10.90
CA ALA A 46 1.93 5.24 10.74
C ALA A 46 0.90 4.34 10.06
N VAL A 47 -0.37 4.49 10.45
CA VAL A 47 -1.51 3.82 9.86
C VAL A 47 -2.60 4.84 9.53
N GLY A 48 -3.56 4.48 8.72
CA GLY A 48 -4.78 5.25 8.50
C GLY A 48 -5.07 5.59 7.05
N MET A 49 -5.73 4.68 6.32
CA MET A 49 -6.14 4.85 4.92
C MET A 49 -4.98 5.16 3.96
N ILE A 50 -3.78 4.64 4.25
CA ILE A 50 -2.59 4.78 3.41
C ILE A 50 -2.52 3.53 2.52
N ARG A 51 -3.23 3.57 1.38
CA ARG A 51 -3.28 2.46 0.42
C ARG A 51 -2.56 2.80 -0.89
N ASP A 52 -2.49 4.08 -1.23
CA ASP A 52 -1.82 4.57 -2.41
C ASP A 52 -0.29 4.47 -2.22
N PRO A 53 0.45 3.77 -3.11
CA PRO A 53 1.90 3.67 -3.05
C PRO A 53 2.62 5.02 -3.08
N HIS A 54 2.17 5.96 -3.88
CA HIS A 54 2.79 7.29 -3.97
C HIS A 54 2.60 8.10 -2.68
N LEU A 55 1.43 7.97 -2.03
CA LEU A 55 1.22 8.58 -0.72
C LEU A 55 2.11 7.92 0.33
N ALA A 56 2.22 6.60 0.33
CA ALA A 56 3.08 5.87 1.27
C ALA A 56 4.54 6.29 1.12
N GLU A 57 5.07 6.31 -0.10
CA GLU A 57 6.43 6.75 -0.42
C GLU A 57 6.66 8.20 0.00
N LYS A 58 5.74 9.09 -0.32
CA LYS A 58 5.83 10.50 0.07
C LYS A 58 5.98 10.67 1.58
N LEU A 59 5.17 9.96 2.38
CA LEU A 59 5.19 10.08 3.84
C LEU A 59 6.53 9.62 4.44
N ILE A 60 7.15 8.60 3.86
CA ILE A 60 8.45 8.10 4.30
C ILE A 60 9.57 9.03 3.83
N SER A 61 9.60 9.40 2.56
CA SER A 61 10.65 10.25 1.98
C SER A 61 10.68 11.67 2.59
N GLU A 62 9.53 12.22 2.96
CA GLU A 62 9.43 13.49 3.69
C GLU A 62 9.72 13.35 5.20
N GLY A 63 9.99 12.14 5.69
CA GLY A 63 10.33 11.87 7.08
C GLY A 63 9.17 11.99 8.07
N ALA A 64 7.93 11.95 7.59
CA ALA A 64 6.74 12.02 8.46
C ALA A 64 6.63 10.79 9.37
N CYS A 65 7.03 9.63 8.88
CA CYS A 65 7.16 8.38 9.62
C CYS A 65 8.28 7.53 8.99
N ASP A 66 8.58 6.37 9.57
CA ASP A 66 9.63 5.47 9.06
C ASP A 66 9.05 4.20 8.43
N MET A 67 7.83 3.86 8.80
CA MET A 67 7.11 2.67 8.32
C MET A 67 5.63 2.99 8.13
N ILE A 68 5.00 2.25 7.23
CA ILE A 68 3.56 2.32 6.97
C ILE A 68 2.90 0.98 7.33
N ALA A 69 1.84 1.03 8.14
CA ALA A 69 0.99 -0.12 8.43
C ALA A 69 -0.25 -0.10 7.53
N ILE A 70 -0.47 -1.21 6.83
CA ILE A 70 -1.61 -1.37 5.92
C ILE A 70 -2.34 -2.67 6.30
N ALA A 71 -3.55 -2.58 6.87
CA ALA A 71 -4.34 -3.74 7.23
C ALA A 71 -5.31 -4.14 6.10
N ARG A 72 -6.43 -3.43 5.97
CA ARG A 72 -7.47 -3.76 4.97
C ARG A 72 -6.98 -3.66 3.53
N GLY A 73 -5.99 -2.81 3.25
CA GLY A 73 -5.36 -2.73 1.93
C GLY A 73 -4.69 -4.05 1.55
N PHE A 74 -3.94 -4.69 2.46
CA PHE A 74 -3.32 -6.00 2.23
C PHE A 74 -4.33 -7.15 2.20
N LEU A 75 -5.45 -7.06 2.92
CA LEU A 75 -6.52 -8.05 2.81
C LEU A 75 -7.17 -8.03 1.42
N PHE A 76 -7.33 -6.83 0.86
CA PHE A 76 -7.90 -6.64 -0.48
C PHE A 76 -6.89 -6.95 -1.59
N GLU A 77 -5.64 -6.52 -1.43
CA GLU A 77 -4.53 -6.69 -2.37
C GLU A 77 -3.34 -7.34 -1.65
N PRO A 78 -3.29 -8.69 -1.54
CA PRO A 78 -2.23 -9.39 -0.80
C PRO A 78 -0.83 -9.16 -1.37
N ARG A 79 -0.71 -8.71 -2.62
CA ARG A 79 0.56 -8.39 -3.30
C ARG A 79 0.78 -6.89 -3.45
N TRP A 80 0.19 -6.13 -2.57
CA TRP A 80 0.30 -4.67 -2.56
C TRP A 80 1.78 -4.20 -2.66
N SER A 81 2.72 -4.85 -1.99
CA SER A 81 4.13 -4.48 -2.05
C SER A 81 4.73 -4.63 -3.44
N TRP A 82 4.38 -5.69 -4.18
CA TRP A 82 4.84 -5.88 -5.55
C TRP A 82 4.26 -4.81 -6.49
N LYS A 83 2.97 -4.54 -6.34
CA LYS A 83 2.29 -3.49 -7.08
C LYS A 83 2.91 -2.12 -6.77
N ALA A 84 3.14 -1.82 -5.50
CA ALA A 84 3.78 -0.57 -5.08
C ALA A 84 5.18 -0.41 -5.68
N ALA A 85 6.01 -1.46 -5.63
CA ALA A 85 7.33 -1.43 -6.25
C ALA A 85 7.23 -1.14 -7.75
N TYR A 86 6.32 -1.81 -8.46
CA TYR A 86 6.09 -1.59 -9.89
C TYR A 86 5.65 -0.15 -10.20
N GLU A 87 4.66 0.37 -9.48
CA GLU A 87 4.12 1.73 -9.67
C GLU A 87 5.17 2.82 -9.37
N LEU A 88 6.04 2.57 -8.41
CA LEU A 88 7.12 3.48 -8.01
C LEU A 88 8.41 3.31 -8.81
N GLY A 89 8.43 2.40 -9.79
CA GLY A 89 9.64 2.11 -10.57
C GLY A 89 10.77 1.47 -9.76
N ALA A 90 10.43 0.85 -8.63
CA ALA A 90 11.37 0.15 -7.76
C ALA A 90 11.41 -1.34 -8.08
N THR A 91 12.46 -2.02 -7.62
CA THR A 91 12.59 -3.47 -7.70
C THR A 91 12.30 -4.13 -6.36
N CYS A 92 11.73 -5.32 -6.37
CA CYS A 92 11.59 -6.15 -5.19
C CYS A 92 11.87 -7.62 -5.52
N ASP A 93 12.22 -8.39 -4.51
CA ASP A 93 12.47 -9.81 -4.67
C ASP A 93 11.13 -10.57 -4.77
N TYR A 94 11.06 -11.45 -5.75
CA TYR A 94 9.94 -12.37 -5.93
C TYR A 94 10.40 -13.77 -5.52
N PRO A 95 9.63 -14.48 -4.68
CA PRO A 95 9.89 -15.90 -4.46
C PRO A 95 9.93 -16.66 -5.78
N ALA A 96 10.78 -17.66 -5.91
CA ALA A 96 11.02 -18.37 -7.18
C ALA A 96 9.73 -18.89 -7.83
N GLN A 97 8.74 -19.31 -7.02
CA GLN A 97 7.44 -19.78 -7.49
C GLN A 97 6.62 -18.69 -8.19
N TYR A 98 6.90 -17.41 -7.88
CA TYR A 98 6.22 -16.24 -8.43
C TYR A 98 7.08 -15.44 -9.40
N ALA A 99 8.24 -15.93 -9.82
CA ALA A 99 9.13 -15.23 -10.75
C ALA A 99 8.41 -14.78 -12.04
N ARG A 100 7.45 -15.57 -12.53
CA ARG A 100 6.62 -15.24 -13.69
C ARG A 100 5.63 -14.10 -13.46
N ALA A 101 5.41 -13.69 -12.20
CA ALA A 101 4.62 -12.51 -11.86
C ALA A 101 5.46 -11.21 -11.81
N ASN A 102 6.76 -11.29 -12.10
CA ASN A 102 7.63 -10.13 -12.14
C ASN A 102 7.44 -9.35 -13.46
N PRO A 103 6.94 -8.11 -13.42
CA PRO A 103 6.72 -7.31 -14.64
C PRO A 103 7.99 -7.04 -15.45
N LEU A 104 9.16 -7.03 -14.81
CA LEU A 104 10.43 -6.84 -15.49
C LEU A 104 10.82 -8.04 -16.37
N LEU A 105 10.38 -9.26 -15.99
CA LEU A 105 10.65 -10.48 -16.77
C LEU A 105 9.59 -10.73 -17.85
N TRP A 106 8.38 -10.23 -17.64
CA TRP A 106 7.23 -10.45 -18.52
C TRP A 106 6.44 -9.15 -18.76
N PRO A 107 7.05 -8.13 -19.33
CA PRO A 107 6.37 -6.82 -19.50
C PRO A 107 5.11 -6.89 -20.35
N GLN A 108 5.02 -7.87 -21.27
CA GLN A 108 3.83 -8.04 -22.13
C GLN A 108 2.59 -8.52 -21.35
N ALA A 109 2.80 -9.16 -20.19
CA ALA A 109 1.70 -9.62 -19.33
C ALA A 109 1.18 -8.53 -18.39
N PHE A 110 1.88 -7.40 -18.33
CA PHE A 110 1.55 -6.26 -17.47
C PHE A 110 1.48 -4.99 -18.32
N PRO A 111 0.51 -4.91 -19.26
CA PRO A 111 0.26 -3.66 -19.99
C PRO A 111 0.00 -2.56 -18.95
N ASP A 112 0.42 -1.35 -19.29
CA ASP A 112 0.35 -0.18 -18.43
C ASP A 112 -0.91 -0.22 -17.54
N ASN A 113 -0.75 -0.05 -16.24
CA ASN A 113 -1.84 -0.06 -15.25
C ASN A 113 -3.01 0.89 -15.58
N ARG A 114 -2.83 1.78 -16.52
CA ARG A 114 -3.89 2.62 -17.10
C ARG A 114 -4.97 1.78 -17.77
N ALA A 115 -4.62 0.67 -18.41
CA ALA A 115 -5.60 -0.22 -19.06
C ALA A 115 -6.47 -1.01 -18.03
N LEU A 116 -5.93 -1.32 -16.86
CA LEU A 116 -6.69 -2.01 -15.81
C LEU A 116 -7.61 -1.07 -15.02
N ASN A 117 -7.35 0.25 -15.06
CA ASN A 117 -8.18 1.28 -14.45
C ASN A 117 -9.10 1.95 -15.47
N ASP A 118 -9.03 1.56 -16.75
CA ASP A 118 -9.95 2.03 -17.78
C ASP A 118 -11.28 1.31 -17.66
N THR A 119 -12.20 1.90 -16.90
CA THR A 119 -13.58 1.42 -16.76
C THR A 119 -14.39 1.54 -18.07
N SER A 120 -13.81 2.10 -19.14
CA SER A 120 -14.41 2.13 -20.48
C SER A 120 -14.23 0.82 -21.25
N LEU A 121 -13.36 -0.08 -20.79
CA LEU A 121 -13.24 -1.40 -21.36
C LEU A 121 -14.46 -2.25 -20.96
N ASP A 122 -15.33 -2.47 -21.93
CA ASP A 122 -16.42 -3.44 -21.82
C ASP A 122 -15.84 -4.86 -21.74
N TRP A 123 -16.02 -5.50 -20.59
CA TRP A 123 -15.62 -6.89 -20.38
C TRP A 123 -16.81 -7.84 -20.52
N GLU A 124 -16.64 -8.93 -21.24
CA GLU A 124 -17.57 -10.05 -21.23
C GLU A 124 -17.02 -11.21 -20.40
N VAL A 125 -17.90 -11.90 -19.69
CA VAL A 125 -17.54 -13.17 -19.04
C VAL A 125 -17.34 -14.20 -20.15
N GLY A 126 -16.10 -14.64 -20.33
CA GLY A 126 -15.78 -15.72 -21.28
C GLY A 126 -16.49 -17.03 -20.92
N ALA A 127 -16.51 -17.98 -21.84
CA ALA A 127 -17.20 -19.29 -21.69
C ALA A 127 -16.69 -20.15 -20.50
N ALA A 128 -15.53 -19.81 -19.92
CA ALA A 128 -15.06 -20.36 -18.66
C ALA A 128 -15.44 -19.41 -17.51
N PRO A 129 -16.00 -19.88 -16.40
CA PRO A 129 -16.66 -19.07 -15.38
C PRO A 129 -15.75 -18.10 -14.59
N HIS A 130 -14.53 -17.84 -15.01
CA HIS A 130 -13.59 -16.92 -14.33
C HIS A 130 -12.67 -16.15 -15.27
N ILE A 131 -12.91 -16.16 -16.58
CA ILE A 131 -12.08 -15.42 -17.53
C ILE A 131 -12.87 -14.23 -18.06
N MET A 132 -12.45 -13.03 -17.73
CA MET A 132 -12.91 -11.80 -18.36
C MET A 132 -12.06 -11.50 -19.59
N VAL A 133 -12.69 -11.27 -20.73
CA VAL A 133 -12.03 -10.86 -21.97
C VAL A 133 -12.65 -9.55 -22.48
N PRO A 134 -11.89 -8.66 -23.11
CA PRO A 134 -12.44 -7.46 -23.73
C PRO A 134 -13.44 -7.83 -24.84
N LYS A 135 -14.59 -7.16 -24.91
CA LYS A 135 -15.63 -7.40 -25.92
C LYS A 135 -15.16 -7.22 -27.37
N ASN A 136 -14.05 -6.51 -27.59
CA ASN A 136 -13.51 -6.18 -28.90
C ASN A 136 -12.18 -6.89 -29.19
N SER A 137 -11.89 -8.04 -28.59
CA SER A 137 -10.73 -8.84 -29.01
C SER A 137 -11.02 -9.49 -30.36
N PRO A 138 -10.08 -9.39 -31.35
CA PRO A 138 -10.26 -9.96 -32.68
C PRO A 138 -10.34 -11.49 -32.67
#